data_892f6320674df414aaafce963d036e87
#
_entry.id   892f6320674df414aaafce963d036e87
#
_cell.length_a   1.000
_cell.length_b   1.000
_cell.length_c   1.000
_cell.angle_alpha   90.00
_cell.angle_beta   90.00
_cell.angle_gamma   90.00
#
_symmetry.space_group_name_H-M   'P 1'
#
loop_
_entity.id
_entity.type
_entity.pdbx_description
1 polymer ?
#
loop_
_entity_poly.entity_id
_entity_poly.type
_entity_poly.pdbx_seq_one_letter_code
_entity_poly.pdbx_strand_id
1 'polypeptide(L)'
;MDMINESKMQIAVLIDSENVSSRYASIIFNEIETYGFATYRRIYGDWTKNNGWNENLLLENSITPIQQFDYTFGKNSADIAMVIDAMDILYSGNVDGFCLVTSDSDFTRLAMRLREANMYVIGMGESKTPVSLTKACNKFIHLNLIYEQPAAPAAEVPASDDHIHDDFSAERAAKANAVTSIGEIEEAIISIVNDNENKGKTTYMGEIGSRLNSKFTDFDVRNYGYTKLLTFLTDKCSKLEIVKDNSSYTVNVRELNNVTDVQKEIASLIQKNGGSIDNLSVLYDQLRKKYPAFDLKDYGYSRFSSFLRSIENIVVRGNAVSLKAAVRSRGRGGKKS
;
A
#
# COMPACT_ATOMS: atom_id res chain seq x y z
N MET A 1 -34.51 -4.65 19.26
CA MET A 1 -33.07 -4.30 19.34
C MET A 1 -32.35 -5.50 18.76
N ASP A 2 -32.40 -5.61 17.43
CA ASP A 2 -31.82 -6.72 16.71
C ASP A 2 -30.30 -6.48 16.62
N MET A 3 -29.56 -7.24 17.42
CA MET A 3 -28.11 -7.38 17.21
C MET A 3 -27.96 -8.09 15.86
N ILE A 4 -27.57 -7.36 14.82
CA ILE A 4 -27.10 -7.93 13.58
C ILE A 4 -25.87 -8.75 13.95
N ASN A 5 -26.09 -10.05 14.12
CA ASN A 5 -25.00 -11.01 14.27
C ASN A 5 -24.37 -11.09 12.87
N GLU A 6 -23.32 -10.28 12.60
CA GLU A 6 -22.48 -10.49 11.44
C GLU A 6 -21.88 -11.87 11.57
N SER A 7 -22.52 -12.86 10.91
CA SER A 7 -22.02 -14.23 10.91
C SER A 7 -20.65 -14.20 10.25
N LYS A 8 -19.60 -14.43 11.05
CA LYS A 8 -18.24 -14.53 10.53
C LYS A 8 -18.16 -15.62 9.48
N MET A 9 -17.45 -15.37 8.38
CA MET A 9 -17.31 -16.32 7.27
C MET A 9 -16.68 -17.65 7.72
N GLN A 10 -17.17 -18.75 7.15
CA GLN A 10 -16.53 -20.06 7.24
C GLN A 10 -15.49 -20.15 6.11
N ILE A 11 -14.23 -20.32 6.46
CA ILE A 11 -13.11 -20.24 5.51
C ILE A 11 -12.35 -21.55 5.45
N ALA A 12 -12.12 -22.06 4.24
CA ALA A 12 -11.19 -23.16 4.00
C ALA A 12 -9.78 -22.59 3.79
N VAL A 13 -8.85 -22.89 4.70
CA VAL A 13 -7.43 -22.52 4.62
C VAL A 13 -6.64 -23.69 4.04
N LEU A 14 -6.09 -23.47 2.83
CA LEU A 14 -5.33 -24.46 2.06
C LEU A 14 -3.91 -23.92 1.87
N ILE A 15 -2.93 -24.65 2.42
CA ILE A 15 -1.54 -24.19 2.50
C ILE A 15 -0.67 -25.08 1.61
N ASP A 16 0.09 -24.47 0.73
CA ASP A 16 1.13 -25.07 -0.07
C ASP A 16 2.45 -25.07 0.72
N SER A 17 2.87 -26.25 1.22
CA SER A 17 4.06 -26.36 2.07
C SER A 17 5.39 -26.17 1.31
N GLU A 18 5.37 -26.31 -0.02
CA GLU A 18 6.57 -26.20 -0.84
C GLU A 18 6.91 -24.75 -1.17
N ASN A 19 5.87 -23.90 -1.26
CA ASN A 19 5.99 -22.49 -1.62
C ASN A 19 5.85 -21.52 -0.45
N VAL A 20 5.53 -22.00 0.76
CA VAL A 20 5.30 -21.14 1.94
C VAL A 20 6.11 -21.63 3.14
N SER A 21 6.91 -20.74 3.70
CA SER A 21 7.71 -21.03 4.90
C SER A 21 6.84 -21.19 6.15
N SER A 22 7.17 -22.19 6.97
CA SER A 22 6.51 -22.48 8.26
C SER A 22 6.56 -21.32 9.26
N ARG A 23 7.51 -20.39 9.14
CA ARG A 23 7.60 -19.18 9.97
C ARG A 23 6.35 -18.30 9.93
N TYR A 24 5.53 -18.44 8.89
CA TYR A 24 4.30 -17.65 8.72
C TYR A 24 3.06 -18.29 9.37
N ALA A 25 3.16 -19.47 9.96
CA ALA A 25 2.00 -20.21 10.48
C ALA A 25 1.09 -19.36 11.40
N SER A 26 1.67 -18.73 12.41
CA SER A 26 0.90 -17.88 13.35
C SER A 26 0.27 -16.66 12.65
N ILE A 27 0.96 -16.05 11.70
CA ILE A 27 0.44 -14.89 10.95
C ILE A 27 -0.75 -15.31 10.09
N ILE A 28 -0.67 -16.45 9.39
CA ILE A 28 -1.75 -16.96 8.53
C ILE A 28 -3.06 -17.04 9.33
N PHE A 29 -3.03 -17.68 10.50
CA PHE A 29 -4.24 -17.87 11.28
C PHE A 29 -4.72 -16.60 11.98
N ASN A 30 -3.82 -15.77 12.48
CA ASN A 30 -4.17 -14.47 13.05
C ASN A 30 -4.86 -13.56 12.02
N GLU A 31 -4.39 -13.56 10.77
CA GLU A 31 -5.03 -12.80 9.69
C GLU A 31 -6.42 -13.38 9.35
N ILE A 32 -6.57 -14.71 9.28
CA ILE A 32 -7.86 -15.35 8.99
C ILE A 32 -8.93 -15.02 10.04
N GLU A 33 -8.57 -14.93 11.32
CA GLU A 33 -9.49 -14.57 12.40
C GLU A 33 -10.15 -13.20 12.21
N THR A 34 -9.52 -12.31 11.44
CA THR A 34 -10.10 -11.00 11.11
C THR A 34 -11.23 -11.10 10.08
N TYR A 35 -11.27 -12.16 9.27
CA TYR A 35 -12.28 -12.41 8.24
C TYR A 35 -13.35 -13.40 8.70
N GLY A 36 -12.96 -14.42 9.48
CA GLY A 36 -13.89 -15.47 9.86
C GLY A 36 -13.27 -16.61 10.65
N PHE A 37 -13.86 -17.79 10.52
CA PHE A 37 -13.40 -19.00 11.16
C PHE A 37 -12.74 -19.94 10.14
N ALA A 38 -11.53 -20.42 10.43
CA ALA A 38 -10.86 -21.44 9.64
C ALA A 38 -11.51 -22.81 9.87
N THR A 39 -12.53 -23.14 9.09
CA THR A 39 -13.27 -24.41 9.18
C THR A 39 -12.43 -25.59 8.70
N TYR A 40 -11.71 -25.42 7.60
CA TYR A 40 -10.72 -26.36 7.11
C TYR A 40 -9.34 -25.75 7.26
N ARG A 41 -8.40 -26.51 7.80
CA ARG A 41 -6.99 -26.14 7.96
C ARG A 41 -6.15 -27.27 7.38
N ARG A 42 -5.82 -27.19 6.10
CA ARG A 42 -5.13 -28.25 5.38
C ARG A 42 -3.83 -27.74 4.78
N ILE A 43 -2.79 -28.59 4.83
CA ILE A 43 -1.49 -28.28 4.25
C ILE A 43 -1.06 -29.46 3.35
N TYR A 44 -0.60 -29.14 2.16
CA TYR A 44 -0.29 -30.09 1.10
C TYR A 44 1.21 -30.15 0.87
N GLY A 45 1.76 -31.35 0.74
CA GLY A 45 3.17 -31.55 0.48
C GLY A 45 3.67 -32.97 0.66
N ASP A 46 4.93 -33.18 0.40
CA ASP A 46 5.60 -34.46 0.64
C ASP A 46 6.27 -34.47 2.02
N TRP A 47 5.60 -35.08 3.00
CA TRP A 47 6.03 -35.15 4.41
C TRP A 47 7.22 -36.10 4.63
N THR A 48 7.68 -36.79 3.60
CA THR A 48 8.94 -37.54 3.65
C THR A 48 10.17 -36.63 3.53
N LYS A 49 9.97 -35.40 3.06
CA LYS A 49 10.96 -34.34 2.94
C LYS A 49 10.90 -33.37 4.11
N ASN A 50 12.04 -32.83 4.52
CA ASN A 50 12.06 -31.78 5.54
C ASN A 50 11.76 -30.43 4.86
N ASN A 51 10.55 -29.91 5.07
CA ASN A 51 10.08 -28.62 4.53
C ASN A 51 9.88 -27.54 5.60
N GLY A 52 10.36 -27.80 6.83
CA GLY A 52 10.26 -26.87 7.96
C GLY A 52 8.92 -26.89 8.71
N TRP A 53 7.86 -27.48 8.15
CA TRP A 53 6.60 -27.70 8.82
C TRP A 53 6.66 -28.99 9.66
N ASN A 54 6.97 -28.83 10.95
CA ASN A 54 7.11 -29.98 11.86
C ASN A 54 5.78 -30.33 12.55
N GLU A 55 5.73 -31.52 13.14
CA GLU A 55 4.55 -32.06 13.80
C GLU A 55 4.00 -31.13 14.89
N ASN A 56 4.87 -30.56 15.74
CA ASN A 56 4.43 -29.67 16.81
C ASN A 56 3.71 -28.45 16.26
N LEU A 57 4.24 -27.82 15.21
CA LEU A 57 3.64 -26.64 14.59
C LEU A 57 2.27 -26.97 13.97
N LEU A 58 2.14 -28.15 13.36
CA LEU A 58 0.87 -28.61 12.78
C LEU A 58 -0.17 -28.84 13.89
N LEU A 59 0.21 -29.48 14.99
CA LEU A 59 -0.66 -29.75 16.12
C LEU A 59 -1.10 -28.44 16.82
N GLU A 60 -0.16 -27.53 17.11
CA GLU A 60 -0.44 -26.25 17.74
C GLU A 60 -1.45 -25.38 16.96
N ASN A 61 -1.43 -25.48 15.64
CA ASN A 61 -2.33 -24.71 14.75
C ASN A 61 -3.52 -25.52 14.25
N SER A 62 -3.68 -26.80 14.70
CA SER A 62 -4.72 -27.72 14.27
C SER A 62 -4.76 -27.90 12.74
N ILE A 63 -3.60 -28.04 12.11
CA ILE A 63 -3.44 -28.20 10.67
C ILE A 63 -3.42 -29.68 10.32
N THR A 64 -4.24 -30.09 9.36
CA THR A 64 -4.27 -31.46 8.84
C THR A 64 -3.29 -31.57 7.66
N PRO A 65 -2.21 -32.37 7.78
CA PRO A 65 -1.30 -32.61 6.70
C PRO A 65 -1.91 -33.58 5.67
N ILE A 66 -1.81 -33.22 4.39
CA ILE A 66 -2.23 -34.05 3.25
C ILE A 66 -0.98 -34.51 2.54
N GLN A 67 -0.67 -35.82 2.66
CA GLN A 67 0.51 -36.43 2.04
C GLN A 67 0.32 -36.57 0.53
N GLN A 68 1.30 -36.07 -0.23
CA GLN A 68 1.44 -36.35 -1.64
C GLN A 68 2.85 -36.85 -1.92
N PHE A 69 2.95 -38.01 -2.58
CA PHE A 69 4.22 -38.54 -3.03
C PHE A 69 4.53 -38.04 -4.44
N ASP A 70 5.73 -37.58 -4.65
CA ASP A 70 6.21 -37.29 -6.00
C ASP A 70 6.57 -38.58 -6.73
N TYR A 71 5.65 -39.09 -7.54
CA TYR A 71 5.89 -40.30 -8.35
C TYR A 71 6.93 -40.07 -9.45
N THR A 72 7.25 -38.80 -9.78
CA THR A 72 8.25 -38.43 -10.78
C THR A 72 8.82 -37.08 -10.38
N PHE A 73 10.14 -36.93 -10.43
CA PHE A 73 10.82 -35.68 -10.05
C PHE A 73 10.28 -34.49 -10.86
N GLY A 74 9.94 -33.40 -10.16
CA GLY A 74 9.48 -32.14 -10.77
C GLY A 74 8.02 -32.12 -11.23
N LYS A 75 7.13 -32.93 -10.65
CA LYS A 75 5.68 -32.84 -10.90
C LYS A 75 4.95 -32.20 -9.71
N ASN A 76 3.95 -31.36 -10.04
CA ASN A 76 3.08 -30.61 -9.13
C ASN A 76 2.01 -31.51 -8.48
N SER A 77 2.42 -32.59 -7.79
CA SER A 77 1.48 -33.56 -7.21
C SER A 77 0.72 -32.94 -6.03
N ALA A 78 1.38 -32.15 -5.23
CA ALA A 78 0.77 -31.41 -4.11
C ALA A 78 -0.24 -30.37 -4.62
N ASP A 79 0.09 -29.64 -5.69
CA ASP A 79 -0.78 -28.63 -6.29
C ASP A 79 -2.08 -29.23 -6.82
N ILE A 80 -1.96 -30.36 -7.52
CA ILE A 80 -3.14 -31.08 -8.04
C ILE A 80 -4.04 -31.55 -6.89
N ALA A 81 -3.45 -32.08 -5.81
CA ALA A 81 -4.21 -32.51 -4.64
C ALA A 81 -4.94 -31.34 -3.97
N MET A 82 -4.26 -30.19 -3.83
CA MET A 82 -4.85 -28.96 -3.29
C MET A 82 -6.01 -28.47 -4.18
N VAL A 83 -5.88 -28.53 -5.51
CA VAL A 83 -6.95 -28.13 -6.44
C VAL A 83 -8.15 -29.06 -6.33
N ILE A 84 -7.94 -30.39 -6.31
CA ILE A 84 -9.04 -31.35 -6.17
C ILE A 84 -9.78 -31.14 -4.87
N ASP A 85 -9.05 -31.05 -3.77
CA ASP A 85 -9.62 -30.87 -2.43
C ASP A 85 -10.37 -29.52 -2.29
N ALA A 86 -9.84 -28.46 -2.88
CA ALA A 86 -10.53 -27.17 -2.97
C ALA A 86 -11.89 -27.28 -3.70
N MET A 87 -11.94 -28.04 -4.79
CA MET A 87 -13.20 -28.26 -5.53
C MET A 87 -14.16 -29.14 -4.74
N ASP A 88 -13.70 -30.16 -4.04
CA ASP A 88 -14.54 -31.01 -3.19
C ASP A 88 -15.14 -30.19 -2.03
N ILE A 89 -14.34 -29.34 -1.38
CA ILE A 89 -14.81 -28.42 -0.34
C ILE A 89 -15.83 -27.43 -0.91
N LEU A 90 -15.57 -26.85 -2.08
CA LEU A 90 -16.51 -25.95 -2.76
C LEU A 90 -17.87 -26.61 -2.96
N TYR A 91 -17.91 -27.82 -3.49
CA TYR A 91 -19.16 -28.53 -3.75
C TYR A 91 -19.84 -29.08 -2.49
N SER A 92 -19.12 -29.15 -1.35
CA SER A 92 -19.74 -29.50 -0.08
C SER A 92 -20.70 -28.41 0.44
N GLY A 93 -20.51 -27.16 0.00
CA GLY A 93 -21.33 -26.01 0.41
C GLY A 93 -21.15 -25.58 1.87
N ASN A 94 -20.07 -26.01 2.53
CA ASN A 94 -19.84 -25.79 3.96
C ASN A 94 -18.96 -24.57 4.27
N VAL A 95 -18.60 -23.77 3.26
CA VAL A 95 -17.72 -22.60 3.41
C VAL A 95 -18.24 -21.40 2.62
N ASP A 96 -17.93 -20.20 3.11
CA ASP A 96 -18.24 -18.94 2.46
C ASP A 96 -17.04 -18.39 1.67
N GLY A 97 -15.85 -18.93 1.94
CA GLY A 97 -14.62 -18.46 1.30
C GLY A 97 -13.45 -19.43 1.43
N PHE A 98 -12.40 -19.11 0.70
CA PHE A 98 -11.14 -19.87 0.67
C PHE A 98 -9.97 -18.94 0.95
N CYS A 99 -9.00 -19.43 1.71
CA CYS A 99 -7.68 -18.83 1.82
C CYS A 99 -6.67 -19.75 1.11
N LEU A 100 -6.10 -19.27 0.02
CA LEU A 100 -5.05 -19.95 -0.72
C LEU A 100 -3.69 -19.38 -0.26
N VAL A 101 -2.92 -20.21 0.46
CA VAL A 101 -1.64 -19.80 1.02
C VAL A 101 -0.53 -20.37 0.13
N THR A 102 -0.14 -19.59 -0.88
CA THR A 102 0.87 -19.95 -1.88
C THR A 102 1.39 -18.71 -2.61
N SER A 103 2.59 -18.78 -3.17
CA SER A 103 3.15 -17.78 -4.08
C SER A 103 3.20 -18.27 -5.53
N ASP A 104 2.64 -19.44 -5.83
CA ASP A 104 2.68 -20.03 -7.16
C ASP A 104 1.52 -19.52 -8.04
N SER A 105 1.88 -19.02 -9.23
CA SER A 105 0.92 -18.53 -10.23
C SER A 105 0.00 -19.61 -10.80
N ASP A 106 0.34 -20.88 -10.69
CA ASP A 106 -0.47 -21.99 -11.22
C ASP A 106 -1.83 -22.08 -10.52
N PHE A 107 -1.92 -21.60 -9.28
CA PHE A 107 -3.19 -21.46 -8.55
C PHE A 107 -4.08 -20.30 -9.01
N THR A 108 -3.63 -19.47 -9.97
CA THR A 108 -4.45 -18.36 -10.50
C THR A 108 -5.80 -18.84 -11.04
N ARG A 109 -5.82 -19.96 -11.76
CA ARG A 109 -7.07 -20.53 -12.32
C ARG A 109 -8.00 -21.06 -11.23
N LEU A 110 -7.45 -21.64 -10.16
CA LEU A 110 -8.24 -22.05 -9.00
C LEU A 110 -8.89 -20.83 -8.33
N ALA A 111 -8.12 -19.78 -8.04
CA ALA A 111 -8.64 -18.55 -7.43
C ALA A 111 -9.79 -17.93 -8.27
N MET A 112 -9.63 -17.85 -9.59
CA MET A 112 -10.67 -17.39 -10.50
C MET A 112 -11.92 -18.26 -10.44
N ARG A 113 -11.75 -19.60 -10.47
CA ARG A 113 -12.86 -20.56 -10.45
C ARG A 113 -13.66 -20.49 -9.15
N LEU A 114 -12.98 -20.32 -8.02
CA LEU A 114 -13.64 -20.15 -6.72
C LEU A 114 -14.45 -18.84 -6.67
N ARG A 115 -13.92 -17.74 -7.19
CA ARG A 115 -14.64 -16.47 -7.32
C ARG A 115 -15.84 -16.56 -8.25
N GLU A 116 -15.74 -17.27 -9.38
CA GLU A 116 -16.86 -17.55 -10.29
C GLU A 116 -17.99 -18.30 -9.59
N ALA A 117 -17.67 -19.07 -8.55
CA ALA A 117 -18.64 -19.75 -7.70
C ALA A 117 -19.13 -18.89 -6.51
N ASN A 118 -18.89 -17.56 -6.54
CA ASN A 118 -19.24 -16.61 -5.50
C ASN A 118 -18.54 -16.84 -4.15
N MET A 119 -17.41 -17.55 -4.11
CA MET A 119 -16.60 -17.69 -2.91
C MET A 119 -15.75 -16.42 -2.68
N TYR A 120 -15.59 -16.01 -1.44
CA TYR A 120 -14.64 -14.97 -1.09
C TYR A 120 -13.23 -15.58 -1.05
N VAL A 121 -12.33 -15.14 -1.92
CA VAL A 121 -10.98 -15.70 -2.05
C VAL A 121 -9.94 -14.76 -1.45
N ILE A 122 -9.27 -15.22 -0.41
CA ILE A 122 -8.11 -14.59 0.20
C ILE A 122 -6.87 -15.30 -0.34
N GLY A 123 -5.92 -14.57 -0.90
CA GLY A 123 -4.59 -15.08 -1.22
C GLY A 123 -3.61 -14.65 -0.13
N MET A 124 -2.71 -15.53 0.26
CA MET A 124 -1.58 -15.21 1.14
C MET A 124 -0.30 -15.76 0.54
N GLY A 125 0.71 -14.90 0.39
CA GLY A 125 2.00 -15.30 -0.19
C GLY A 125 3.07 -14.25 0.07
N GLU A 126 4.24 -14.45 -0.51
CA GLU A 126 5.31 -13.46 -0.41
C GLU A 126 5.16 -12.35 -1.47
N SER A 127 5.86 -11.23 -1.29
CA SER A 127 5.84 -10.08 -2.22
C SER A 127 6.33 -10.43 -3.64
N LYS A 128 7.04 -11.55 -3.83
CA LYS A 128 7.41 -12.08 -5.15
C LYS A 128 6.26 -12.73 -5.92
N THR A 129 5.09 -12.93 -5.30
CA THR A 129 3.92 -13.57 -5.92
C THR A 129 3.50 -12.81 -7.19
N PRO A 130 3.31 -13.50 -8.32
CA PRO A 130 2.92 -12.86 -9.57
C PRO A 130 1.59 -12.11 -9.47
N VAL A 131 1.52 -10.96 -10.13
CA VAL A 131 0.34 -10.07 -10.16
C VAL A 131 -0.93 -10.79 -10.66
N SER A 132 -0.79 -11.81 -11.50
CA SER A 132 -1.91 -12.64 -11.96
C SER A 132 -2.66 -13.30 -10.81
N LEU A 133 -1.93 -13.90 -9.85
CA LEU A 133 -2.54 -14.54 -8.69
C LEU A 133 -3.08 -13.49 -7.71
N THR A 134 -2.33 -12.41 -7.42
CA THR A 134 -2.79 -11.37 -6.48
C THR A 134 -4.10 -10.72 -6.93
N LYS A 135 -4.25 -10.45 -8.24
CA LYS A 135 -5.48 -9.89 -8.81
C LYS A 135 -6.61 -10.90 -9.00
N ALA A 136 -6.31 -12.19 -9.03
CA ALA A 136 -7.32 -13.25 -9.07
C ALA A 136 -8.07 -13.39 -7.73
N CYS A 137 -7.49 -12.95 -6.62
CA CYS A 137 -8.11 -12.97 -5.30
C CYS A 137 -9.02 -11.75 -5.05
N ASN A 138 -9.93 -11.84 -4.08
CA ASN A 138 -10.67 -10.68 -3.56
C ASN A 138 -9.78 -9.83 -2.65
N LYS A 139 -8.92 -10.49 -1.87
CA LYS A 139 -7.91 -9.88 -1.01
C LYS A 139 -6.61 -10.64 -1.14
N PHE A 140 -5.47 -9.95 -1.17
CA PHE A 140 -4.15 -10.59 -1.14
C PHE A 140 -3.32 -10.00 0.01
N ILE A 141 -2.67 -10.86 0.79
CA ILE A 141 -1.89 -10.52 1.98
C ILE A 141 -0.44 -10.94 1.75
N HIS A 142 0.48 -9.98 1.83
CA HIS A 142 1.90 -10.22 1.67
C HIS A 142 2.54 -10.61 3.01
N LEU A 143 2.72 -11.91 3.25
CA LEU A 143 3.17 -12.48 4.52
C LEU A 143 4.54 -11.96 4.96
N ASN A 144 5.49 -11.85 4.05
CA ASN A 144 6.84 -11.36 4.38
C ASN A 144 6.85 -9.88 4.79
N LEU A 145 5.97 -9.05 4.21
CA LEU A 145 5.89 -7.62 4.56
C LEU A 145 5.30 -7.42 5.96
N ILE A 146 4.38 -8.29 6.37
CA ILE A 146 3.79 -8.26 7.71
C ILE A 146 4.75 -8.86 8.75
N TYR A 147 5.44 -9.95 8.39
CA TYR A 147 6.39 -10.63 9.29
C TYR A 147 7.60 -9.75 9.65
N GLU A 148 8.13 -8.98 8.69
CA GLU A 148 9.30 -8.11 8.86
C GLU A 148 8.99 -6.81 9.63
N GLN A 149 7.73 -6.52 9.97
CA GLN A 149 7.41 -5.35 10.78
C GLN A 149 7.81 -5.60 12.24
N PRO A 150 8.67 -4.74 12.86
CA PRO A 150 8.91 -4.81 14.28
C PRO A 150 7.58 -4.56 15.01
N ALA A 151 7.21 -5.45 15.93
CA ALA A 151 6.19 -5.17 16.93
C ALA A 151 6.49 -3.79 17.54
N ALA A 152 5.46 -2.95 17.72
CA ALA A 152 5.60 -1.57 18.20
C ALA A 152 6.63 -1.45 19.34
N PRO A 153 7.42 -0.36 19.41
CA PRO A 153 8.65 -0.28 20.17
C PRO A 153 8.42 -0.48 21.66
N ALA A 154 8.89 -1.60 22.19
CA ALA A 154 9.28 -1.72 23.59
C ALA A 154 10.79 -1.42 23.63
N ALA A 155 11.13 -0.31 24.31
CA ALA A 155 12.44 0.09 24.84
C ALA A 155 13.73 -0.37 24.12
N GLU A 156 14.54 0.62 23.77
CA GLU A 156 15.89 0.58 23.21
C GLU A 156 16.85 -0.40 23.89
N VAL A 157 17.56 -1.19 23.06
CA VAL A 157 18.85 -1.78 23.40
C VAL A 157 19.81 -1.53 22.23
N PRO A 158 21.08 -1.13 22.45
CA PRO A 158 21.91 -0.49 21.44
C PRO A 158 22.50 -1.46 20.42
N ALA A 159 22.65 -0.91 19.20
CA ALA A 159 23.23 -1.55 18.03
C ALA A 159 24.68 -2.01 18.24
N SER A 160 25.01 -3.18 17.72
CA SER A 160 26.37 -3.57 17.36
C SER A 160 26.46 -3.63 15.82
N ASP A 161 27.40 -2.86 15.29
CA ASP A 161 27.80 -2.84 13.89
C ASP A 161 28.34 -4.21 13.46
N ASP A 162 27.81 -4.72 12.34
CA ASP A 162 28.61 -5.56 11.44
C ASP A 162 28.11 -5.38 10.00
N HIS A 163 29.05 -5.02 9.14
CA HIS A 163 28.92 -4.72 7.72
C HIS A 163 28.55 -5.96 6.91
N ILE A 164 27.42 -5.93 6.19
CA ILE A 164 27.21 -6.70 4.96
C ILE A 164 26.57 -5.78 3.93
N HIS A 165 27.35 -5.40 2.92
CA HIS A 165 26.95 -4.63 1.75
C HIS A 165 26.54 -5.56 0.60
N ASP A 166 25.55 -5.11 -0.19
CA ASP A 166 25.32 -5.38 -1.63
C ASP A 166 24.24 -6.38 -2.07
N ASP A 167 23.18 -6.68 -1.29
CA ASP A 167 22.02 -7.37 -1.91
C ASP A 167 20.67 -6.65 -1.73
N PHE A 168 20.66 -5.52 -1.06
CA PHE A 168 19.42 -4.79 -0.70
C PHE A 168 18.78 -3.98 -1.83
N SER A 169 19.44 -3.71 -2.95
CA SER A 169 18.93 -2.85 -4.02
C SER A 169 17.96 -3.59 -4.94
N ALA A 170 18.25 -4.85 -5.28
CA ALA A 170 17.39 -5.68 -6.13
C ALA A 170 16.12 -6.14 -5.40
N GLU A 171 16.23 -6.48 -4.11
CA GLU A 171 15.07 -6.82 -3.27
C GLU A 171 14.13 -5.63 -3.02
N ARG A 172 14.68 -4.42 -2.83
CA ARG A 172 13.85 -3.20 -2.73
C ARG A 172 13.13 -2.88 -4.04
N ALA A 173 13.78 -3.08 -5.18
CA ALA A 173 13.14 -2.88 -6.49
C ALA A 173 12.07 -3.94 -6.77
N ALA A 174 12.30 -5.20 -6.39
CA ALA A 174 11.29 -6.27 -6.49
C ALA A 174 10.10 -6.04 -5.53
N LYS A 175 10.35 -5.56 -4.30
CA LYS A 175 9.32 -5.17 -3.33
C LYS A 175 8.48 -3.99 -3.85
N ALA A 176 9.09 -3.02 -4.53
CA ALA A 176 8.39 -1.85 -5.09
C ALA A 176 7.44 -2.22 -6.26
N ASN A 177 7.71 -3.32 -6.98
CA ASN A 177 6.88 -3.76 -8.10
C ASN A 177 5.76 -4.74 -7.70
N ALA A 178 5.75 -5.23 -6.46
CA ALA A 178 4.81 -6.25 -5.98
C ALA A 178 3.56 -5.66 -5.33
N VAL A 179 3.62 -4.40 -4.89
CA VAL A 179 2.53 -3.72 -4.18
C VAL A 179 2.07 -2.52 -4.99
N THR A 180 0.76 -2.23 -4.95
CA THR A 180 0.18 -1.04 -5.60
C THR A 180 0.97 0.21 -5.23
N SER A 181 1.38 1.02 -6.22
CA SER A 181 2.22 2.19 -5.97
C SER A 181 1.48 3.28 -5.19
N ILE A 182 2.21 4.05 -4.37
CA ILE A 182 1.64 5.17 -3.60
C ILE A 182 0.98 6.20 -4.54
N GLY A 183 1.55 6.43 -5.74
CA GLY A 183 1.00 7.32 -6.73
C GLY A 183 -0.38 6.88 -7.23
N GLU A 184 -0.56 5.59 -7.52
CA GLU A 184 -1.86 5.04 -7.94
C GLU A 184 -2.90 5.12 -6.81
N ILE A 185 -2.47 4.93 -5.56
CA ILE A 185 -3.34 5.09 -4.39
C ILE A 185 -3.78 6.56 -4.26
N GLU A 186 -2.84 7.50 -4.33
CA GLU A 186 -3.13 8.94 -4.22
C GLU A 186 -4.08 9.40 -5.33
N GLU A 187 -3.85 8.97 -6.58
CA GLU A 187 -4.74 9.26 -7.71
C GLU A 187 -6.14 8.67 -7.52
N ALA A 188 -6.23 7.46 -6.99
CA ALA A 188 -7.52 6.85 -6.68
C ALA A 188 -8.28 7.64 -5.63
N ILE A 189 -7.60 8.12 -4.59
CA ILE A 189 -8.22 8.94 -3.54
C ILE A 189 -8.68 10.28 -4.11
N ILE A 190 -7.88 10.95 -4.94
CA ILE A 190 -8.25 12.20 -5.61
C ILE A 190 -9.51 12.00 -6.45
N SER A 191 -9.60 10.90 -7.19
CA SER A 191 -10.81 10.56 -7.96
C SER A 191 -12.04 10.39 -7.05
N ILE A 192 -11.88 9.72 -5.89
CA ILE A 192 -12.98 9.52 -4.93
C ILE A 192 -13.44 10.86 -4.34
N VAL A 193 -12.49 11.74 -3.96
CA VAL A 193 -12.81 13.06 -3.41
C VAL A 193 -13.58 13.90 -4.44
N ASN A 194 -13.04 14.00 -5.66
CA ASN A 194 -13.68 14.77 -6.74
C ASN A 194 -15.09 14.22 -7.10
N ASP A 195 -15.27 12.90 -7.11
CA ASP A 195 -16.58 12.28 -7.34
C ASP A 195 -17.59 12.64 -6.25
N ASN A 196 -17.16 12.72 -5.00
CA ASN A 196 -18.00 13.09 -3.88
C ASN A 196 -18.32 14.59 -3.90
N GLU A 197 -17.34 15.45 -4.17
CA GLU A 197 -17.52 16.91 -4.30
C GLU A 197 -18.51 17.25 -5.41
N ASN A 198 -18.40 16.60 -6.57
CA ASN A 198 -19.36 16.75 -7.67
C ASN A 198 -20.81 16.36 -7.29
N LYS A 199 -20.97 15.52 -6.26
CA LYS A 199 -22.27 15.12 -5.70
C LYS A 199 -22.67 15.93 -4.46
N GLY A 200 -21.88 16.94 -4.09
CA GLY A 200 -22.07 17.76 -2.88
C GLY A 200 -21.89 16.98 -1.57
N LYS A 201 -21.05 15.94 -1.59
CA LYS A 201 -20.79 15.07 -0.43
C LYS A 201 -19.40 15.27 0.11
N THR A 202 -19.27 15.32 1.43
CA THR A 202 -17.98 15.31 2.15
C THR A 202 -17.39 13.91 2.11
N THR A 203 -16.09 13.80 1.84
CA THR A 203 -15.38 12.52 1.81
C THR A 203 -14.76 12.24 3.19
N TYR A 204 -15.15 11.13 3.81
CA TYR A 204 -14.63 10.69 5.10
C TYR A 204 -13.55 9.60 4.96
N MET A 205 -12.62 9.57 5.92
CA MET A 205 -11.50 8.61 5.97
C MET A 205 -11.97 7.15 5.87
N GLY A 206 -13.08 6.80 6.55
CA GLY A 206 -13.64 5.44 6.50
C GLY A 206 -14.09 5.03 5.10
N GLU A 207 -14.70 5.95 4.34
CA GLU A 207 -15.08 5.71 2.95
C GLU A 207 -13.85 5.49 2.06
N ILE A 208 -12.79 6.30 2.26
CA ILE A 208 -11.51 6.12 1.54
C ILE A 208 -10.96 4.72 1.77
N GLY A 209 -10.85 4.27 3.04
CA GLY A 209 -10.36 2.93 3.36
C GLY A 209 -11.18 1.83 2.70
N SER A 210 -12.50 1.93 2.76
CA SER A 210 -13.41 0.97 2.14
C SER A 210 -13.24 0.89 0.62
N ARG A 211 -13.19 2.04 -0.06
CA ARG A 211 -13.04 2.10 -1.52
C ARG A 211 -11.65 1.65 -2.00
N LEU A 212 -10.59 1.96 -1.24
CA LEU A 212 -9.24 1.48 -1.56
C LEU A 212 -9.16 -0.05 -1.45
N ASN A 213 -9.70 -0.65 -0.38
CA ASN A 213 -9.78 -2.10 -0.24
C ASN A 213 -10.59 -2.78 -1.36
N SER A 214 -11.63 -2.12 -1.85
CA SER A 214 -12.44 -2.65 -2.98
C SER A 214 -11.72 -2.51 -4.33
N LYS A 215 -10.90 -1.47 -4.50
CA LYS A 215 -10.22 -1.19 -5.77
C LYS A 215 -8.91 -1.95 -5.91
N PHE A 216 -8.15 -2.10 -4.83
CA PHE A 216 -6.84 -2.73 -4.82
C PHE A 216 -6.85 -3.95 -3.89
N THR A 217 -6.69 -5.13 -4.46
CA THR A 217 -6.75 -6.41 -3.72
C THR A 217 -5.62 -6.53 -2.70
N ASP A 218 -4.48 -5.92 -2.97
CA ASP A 218 -3.26 -5.91 -2.15
C ASP A 218 -3.13 -4.68 -1.24
N PHE A 219 -4.11 -3.77 -1.24
CA PHE A 219 -4.02 -2.58 -0.41
C PHE A 219 -4.10 -2.92 1.08
N ASP A 220 -2.98 -2.70 1.76
CA ASP A 220 -2.85 -2.75 3.20
C ASP A 220 -1.78 -1.73 3.61
N VAL A 221 -2.07 -0.85 4.55
CA VAL A 221 -1.13 0.18 5.00
C VAL A 221 0.15 -0.41 5.60
N ARG A 222 0.07 -1.64 6.11
CA ARG A 222 1.22 -2.40 6.61
C ARG A 222 2.25 -2.68 5.50
N ASN A 223 1.83 -2.89 4.27
CA ASN A 223 2.73 -3.08 3.13
C ASN A 223 3.63 -1.86 2.87
N TYR A 224 3.25 -0.69 3.39
CA TYR A 224 4.00 0.57 3.28
C TYR A 224 4.68 0.97 4.60
N GLY A 225 4.68 0.09 5.63
CA GLY A 225 5.30 0.34 6.93
C GLY A 225 4.45 1.16 7.91
N TYR A 226 3.13 1.21 7.72
CA TYR A 226 2.22 1.97 8.58
C TYR A 226 1.21 1.06 9.29
N THR A 227 0.81 1.45 10.49
CA THR A 227 -0.23 0.75 11.27
C THR A 227 -1.62 1.38 11.13
N LYS A 228 -1.68 2.64 10.63
CA LYS A 228 -2.94 3.41 10.51
C LYS A 228 -3.02 4.12 9.18
N LEU A 229 -4.21 4.08 8.55
CA LEU A 229 -4.49 4.77 7.30
C LEU A 229 -4.22 6.28 7.40
N LEU A 230 -4.62 6.91 8.51
CA LEU A 230 -4.40 8.33 8.75
C LEU A 230 -2.91 8.70 8.63
N THR A 231 -2.04 7.96 9.30
CA THR A 231 -0.59 8.23 9.30
C THR A 231 0.00 8.02 7.91
N PHE A 232 -0.41 6.94 7.23
CA PHE A 232 0.02 6.65 5.86
C PHE A 232 -0.36 7.78 4.91
N LEU A 233 -1.63 8.24 4.92
CA LEU A 233 -2.08 9.30 4.02
C LEU A 233 -1.40 10.64 4.33
N THR A 234 -1.23 10.98 5.62
CA THR A 234 -0.56 12.22 6.03
C THR A 234 0.89 12.29 5.55
N ASP A 235 1.62 11.16 5.63
CA ASP A 235 3.04 11.10 5.28
C ASP A 235 3.31 10.95 3.78
N LYS A 236 2.48 10.16 3.10
CA LYS A 236 2.76 9.70 1.74
C LYS A 236 1.94 10.40 0.67
N CYS A 237 0.76 10.91 1.00
CA CYS A 237 -0.15 11.52 0.04
C CYS A 237 -0.11 13.05 0.16
N SER A 238 0.86 13.66 -0.49
CA SER A 238 1.12 15.11 -0.34
C SER A 238 0.07 16.01 -0.99
N LYS A 239 -0.71 15.47 -1.93
CA LYS A 239 -1.79 16.18 -2.63
C LYS A 239 -3.09 16.22 -1.84
N LEU A 240 -3.15 15.53 -0.69
CA LEU A 240 -4.33 15.48 0.15
C LEU A 240 -4.21 16.41 1.36
N GLU A 241 -5.32 16.95 1.76
CA GLU A 241 -5.50 17.67 3.02
C GLU A 241 -6.44 16.86 3.91
N ILE A 242 -5.99 16.54 5.12
CA ILE A 242 -6.75 15.76 6.09
C ILE A 242 -7.12 16.67 7.25
N VAL A 243 -8.41 16.88 7.44
CA VAL A 243 -8.95 17.76 8.49
C VAL A 243 -9.72 16.92 9.50
N LYS A 244 -9.47 17.15 10.78
CA LYS A 244 -10.24 16.52 11.84
C LYS A 244 -11.57 17.24 12.00
N ASP A 245 -12.68 16.52 11.84
CA ASP A 245 -14.02 16.99 12.04
C ASP A 245 -14.70 16.22 13.18
N ASN A 246 -14.84 16.84 14.34
CA ASN A 246 -15.35 16.24 15.57
C ASN A 246 -14.66 14.89 15.91
N SER A 247 -15.36 13.76 15.69
CA SER A 247 -14.86 12.41 15.95
C SER A 247 -14.34 11.68 14.71
N SER A 248 -14.39 12.33 13.53
CA SER A 248 -13.99 11.75 12.24
C SER A 248 -12.92 12.59 11.55
N TYR A 249 -12.42 12.08 10.42
CA TYR A 249 -11.48 12.81 9.56
C TYR A 249 -12.07 12.94 8.17
N THR A 250 -12.06 14.15 7.62
CA THR A 250 -12.39 14.44 6.23
C THR A 250 -11.12 14.49 5.40
N VAL A 251 -11.24 14.08 4.14
CA VAL A 251 -10.15 14.07 3.18
C VAL A 251 -10.56 14.92 1.98
N ASN A 252 -9.77 15.94 1.71
CA ASN A 252 -9.96 16.87 0.60
C ASN A 252 -8.73 16.84 -0.31
N VAL A 253 -8.89 17.25 -1.55
CA VAL A 253 -7.73 17.55 -2.41
C VAL A 253 -7.13 18.86 -1.94
N ARG A 254 -5.80 18.89 -1.77
CA ARG A 254 -5.11 20.09 -1.34
C ARG A 254 -5.18 21.14 -2.46
N GLU A 255 -5.86 22.22 -2.18
CA GLU A 255 -5.98 23.36 -3.07
C GLU A 255 -5.09 24.52 -2.59
N LEU A 256 -4.67 25.33 -3.53
CA LEU A 256 -4.01 26.60 -3.25
C LEU A 256 -5.09 27.71 -3.26
N ASN A 257 -5.70 27.94 -2.09
CA ASN A 257 -6.92 28.77 -1.99
C ASN A 257 -6.68 30.29 -2.09
N ASN A 258 -5.41 30.75 -2.06
CA ASN A 258 -5.12 32.17 -2.23
C ASN A 258 -3.74 32.43 -2.86
N VAL A 259 -3.57 33.60 -3.45
CA VAL A 259 -2.33 34.05 -4.11
C VAL A 259 -1.11 33.94 -3.16
N THR A 260 -1.29 34.21 -1.88
CA THR A 260 -0.21 34.19 -0.89
C THR A 260 0.33 32.77 -0.65
N ASP A 261 -0.53 31.78 -0.62
CA ASP A 261 -0.12 30.38 -0.41
C ASP A 261 0.57 29.82 -1.64
N VAL A 262 0.09 30.15 -2.83
CA VAL A 262 0.79 29.85 -4.09
C VAL A 262 2.17 30.48 -4.11
N GLN A 263 2.31 31.74 -3.70
CA GLN A 263 3.59 32.43 -3.66
C GLN A 263 4.58 31.76 -2.69
N LYS A 264 4.12 31.38 -1.49
CA LYS A 264 4.92 30.65 -0.50
C LYS A 264 5.38 29.29 -1.04
N GLU A 265 4.47 28.56 -1.70
CA GLU A 265 4.78 27.25 -2.25
C GLU A 265 5.80 27.35 -3.39
N ILE A 266 5.64 28.29 -4.31
CA ILE A 266 6.61 28.54 -5.39
C ILE A 266 7.98 28.90 -4.80
N ALA A 267 8.03 29.77 -3.80
CA ALA A 267 9.28 30.11 -3.11
C ALA A 267 9.94 28.88 -2.46
N SER A 268 9.13 28.02 -1.82
CA SER A 268 9.59 26.75 -1.24
C SER A 268 10.16 25.79 -2.27
N LEU A 269 9.50 25.63 -3.42
CA LEU A 269 9.97 24.79 -4.51
C LEU A 269 11.30 25.30 -5.10
N ILE A 270 11.43 26.60 -5.32
CA ILE A 270 12.68 27.22 -5.79
C ILE A 270 13.80 27.00 -4.75
N GLN A 271 13.51 27.18 -3.45
CA GLN A 271 14.48 26.96 -2.37
C GLN A 271 14.96 25.51 -2.31
N LYS A 272 14.05 24.53 -2.46
CA LYS A 272 14.39 23.10 -2.50
C LYS A 272 15.27 22.73 -3.68
N ASN A 273 15.17 23.46 -4.78
CA ASN A 273 16.03 23.29 -5.98
C ASN A 273 17.30 24.17 -5.93
N GLY A 274 17.78 24.52 -4.75
CA GLY A 274 19.05 25.27 -4.59
C GLY A 274 18.92 26.78 -4.83
N GLY A 275 17.71 27.35 -4.76
CA GLY A 275 17.45 28.78 -4.89
C GLY A 275 17.25 29.28 -6.32
N SER A 276 17.39 28.40 -7.34
CA SER A 276 17.10 28.70 -8.74
C SER A 276 16.65 27.47 -9.53
N ILE A 277 15.85 27.69 -10.57
CA ILE A 277 15.40 26.67 -11.52
C ILE A 277 15.56 27.25 -12.93
N ASP A 278 16.27 26.54 -13.81
CA ASP A 278 16.63 27.04 -15.15
C ASP A 278 15.50 26.94 -16.17
N ASN A 279 14.45 26.17 -15.85
CA ASN A 279 13.31 25.97 -16.74
C ASN A 279 11.97 26.14 -16.01
N LEU A 280 11.19 27.14 -16.43
CA LEU A 280 9.87 27.43 -15.85
C LEU A 280 8.87 26.27 -15.98
N SER A 281 8.99 25.45 -17.04
CA SER A 281 8.12 24.27 -17.22
C SER A 281 8.33 23.25 -16.08
N VAL A 282 9.58 23.06 -15.65
CA VAL A 282 9.90 22.16 -14.52
C VAL A 282 9.23 22.62 -13.23
N LEU A 283 9.29 23.93 -12.95
CA LEU A 283 8.61 24.50 -11.78
C LEU A 283 7.10 24.37 -11.90
N TYR A 284 6.54 24.61 -13.07
CA TYR A 284 5.10 24.49 -13.31
C TYR A 284 4.62 23.05 -13.15
N ASP A 285 5.37 22.08 -13.69
CA ASP A 285 5.07 20.66 -13.56
C ASP A 285 5.18 20.18 -12.11
N GLN A 286 6.20 20.64 -11.36
CA GLN A 286 6.33 20.37 -9.94
C GLN A 286 5.15 20.94 -9.14
N LEU A 287 4.71 22.14 -9.46
CA LEU A 287 3.55 22.79 -8.83
C LEU A 287 2.26 22.02 -9.12
N ARG A 288 1.99 21.68 -10.39
CA ARG A 288 0.81 20.90 -10.77
C ARG A 288 0.83 19.46 -10.28
N LYS A 289 2.00 18.86 -10.15
CA LYS A 289 2.14 17.53 -9.55
C LYS A 289 1.72 17.52 -8.08
N LYS A 290 2.01 18.59 -7.36
CA LYS A 290 1.63 18.74 -5.96
C LYS A 290 0.21 19.28 -5.76
N TYR A 291 -0.26 20.12 -6.69
CA TYR A 291 -1.58 20.77 -6.67
C TYR A 291 -2.28 20.55 -8.02
N PRO A 292 -2.97 19.42 -8.20
CA PRO A 292 -3.59 19.06 -9.48
C PRO A 292 -4.65 20.06 -9.97
N ALA A 293 -5.37 20.71 -9.05
CA ALA A 293 -6.40 21.70 -9.34
C ALA A 293 -5.83 23.10 -9.67
N PHE A 294 -4.50 23.32 -9.61
CA PHE A 294 -3.91 24.62 -9.88
C PHE A 294 -4.12 25.04 -11.35
N ASP A 295 -4.88 26.11 -11.57
CA ASP A 295 -5.04 26.77 -12.87
C ASP A 295 -4.66 28.27 -12.75
N LEU A 296 -3.83 28.73 -13.67
CA LEU A 296 -3.41 30.14 -13.73
C LEU A 296 -4.56 31.12 -13.92
N LYS A 297 -5.65 30.68 -14.57
CA LYS A 297 -6.83 31.50 -14.83
C LYS A 297 -7.53 31.92 -13.54
N ASP A 298 -7.50 31.10 -12.49
CA ASP A 298 -8.08 31.39 -11.18
C ASP A 298 -7.38 32.56 -10.49
N TYR A 299 -6.12 32.84 -10.92
CA TYR A 299 -5.31 33.96 -10.44
C TYR A 299 -5.26 35.13 -11.44
N GLY A 300 -6.03 35.09 -12.52
CA GLY A 300 -6.10 36.15 -13.51
C GLY A 300 -4.94 36.18 -14.52
N TYR A 301 -4.20 35.09 -14.65
CA TYR A 301 -3.04 35.02 -15.55
C TYR A 301 -3.23 33.99 -16.65
N SER A 302 -2.79 34.34 -17.88
CA SER A 302 -2.75 33.42 -19.03
C SER A 302 -1.38 32.77 -19.23
N ARG A 303 -0.33 33.28 -18.60
CA ARG A 303 1.06 32.78 -18.73
C ARG A 303 1.72 32.65 -17.37
N PHE A 304 2.36 31.52 -17.11
CA PHE A 304 3.05 31.25 -15.86
C PHE A 304 4.19 32.25 -15.58
N SER A 305 4.95 32.64 -16.61
CA SER A 305 6.00 33.64 -16.48
C SER A 305 5.47 35.03 -16.04
N SER A 306 4.26 35.39 -16.47
CA SER A 306 3.61 36.65 -16.04
C SER A 306 3.18 36.57 -14.59
N PHE A 307 2.62 35.44 -14.18
CA PHE A 307 2.26 35.18 -12.78
C PHE A 307 3.49 35.20 -11.87
N LEU A 308 4.60 34.54 -12.25
CA LEU A 308 5.82 34.55 -11.44
C LEU A 308 6.42 35.96 -11.26
N ARG A 309 6.34 36.83 -12.29
CA ARG A 309 6.82 38.21 -12.21
C ARG A 309 5.99 39.08 -11.28
N SER A 310 4.75 38.72 -10.98
CA SER A 310 3.92 39.44 -9.99
C SER A 310 4.30 39.14 -8.54
N ILE A 311 5.13 38.10 -8.32
CA ILE A 311 5.56 37.70 -6.98
C ILE A 311 6.79 38.48 -6.56
N GLU A 312 6.69 39.22 -5.47
CA GLU A 312 7.69 40.22 -5.05
C GLU A 312 9.11 39.67 -4.80
N ASN A 313 9.20 38.42 -4.29
CA ASN A 313 10.47 37.80 -3.92
C ASN A 313 11.05 36.88 -5.02
N ILE A 314 10.51 36.92 -6.23
CA ILE A 314 10.93 36.06 -7.36
C ILE A 314 11.50 36.92 -8.48
N VAL A 315 12.56 36.42 -9.12
CA VAL A 315 13.18 37.03 -10.30
C VAL A 315 13.11 36.04 -11.45
N VAL A 316 12.46 36.43 -12.55
CA VAL A 316 12.38 35.65 -13.78
C VAL A 316 13.30 36.23 -14.84
N ARG A 317 14.27 35.47 -15.32
CA ARG A 317 15.22 35.85 -16.39
C ARG A 317 15.13 34.84 -17.52
N GLY A 318 14.51 35.26 -18.63
CA GLY A 318 14.25 34.34 -19.75
C GLY A 318 13.34 33.17 -19.27
N ASN A 319 13.87 31.96 -19.37
CA ASN A 319 13.19 30.75 -18.92
C ASN A 319 13.62 30.27 -17.50
N ALA A 320 14.50 31.02 -16.84
CA ALA A 320 14.98 30.72 -15.49
C ALA A 320 14.27 31.57 -14.43
N VAL A 321 14.12 31.00 -13.23
CA VAL A 321 13.52 31.64 -12.06
C VAL A 321 14.42 31.47 -10.84
N SER A 322 14.52 32.49 -10.00
CA SER A 322 15.29 32.47 -8.75
C SER A 322 14.64 33.32 -7.67
N LEU A 323 14.98 33.05 -6.42
CA LEU A 323 14.63 33.94 -5.31
C LEU A 323 15.49 35.18 -5.34
N LYS A 324 14.91 36.35 -5.00
CA LYS A 324 15.71 37.56 -4.74
C LYS A 324 16.64 37.31 -3.57
N ALA A 325 17.93 37.57 -3.74
CA ALA A 325 18.87 37.54 -2.62
C ALA A 325 18.44 38.57 -1.55
N ALA A 326 18.33 38.12 -0.30
CA ALA A 326 18.08 39.04 0.81
C ALA A 326 19.18 40.11 0.86
N VAL A 327 18.81 41.38 0.67
CA VAL A 327 19.73 42.50 0.80
C VAL A 327 20.20 42.54 2.25
N ARG A 328 21.40 42.02 2.53
CA ARG A 328 22.05 42.24 3.82
C ARG A 328 22.27 43.73 3.95
N SER A 329 21.51 44.39 4.81
CA SER A 329 21.78 45.78 5.24
C SER A 329 23.18 45.81 5.87
N ARG A 330 24.17 46.35 5.12
CA ARG A 330 25.45 46.73 5.67
C ARG A 330 25.22 47.85 6.67
N GLY A 331 25.20 47.53 7.95
CA GLY A 331 25.30 48.51 9.00
C GLY A 331 26.51 49.38 8.80
N ARG A 332 26.30 50.66 8.54
CA ARG A 332 27.33 51.71 8.57
C ARG A 332 27.92 51.76 9.98
N GLY A 333 29.07 51.15 10.16
CA GLY A 333 29.93 51.37 11.33
C GLY A 333 30.45 52.81 11.27
N GLY A 334 29.85 53.69 12.06
CA GLY A 334 30.37 55.01 12.29
C GLY A 334 31.68 54.92 13.06
N LYS A 335 32.79 55.33 12.43
CA LYS A 335 33.99 55.76 13.12
C LYS A 335 33.64 57.06 13.90
N LYS A 336 33.84 57.04 15.21
CA LYS A 336 34.13 58.26 15.97
C LYS A 336 35.56 58.14 16.46
N SER A 337 36.28 59.22 16.18
CA SER A 337 37.62 59.61 16.62
C SER A 337 37.80 59.51 18.13
#